data_8d1558bfe43b7966d992968c1a71eb27
#
_entry.id   8d1558bfe43b7966d992968c1a71eb27
#
_cell.length_a   1.000
_cell.length_b   1.000
_cell.length_c   1.000
_cell.angle_alpha   90.00
_cell.angle_beta   90.00
_cell.angle_gamma   90.00
#
_symmetry.space_group_name_H-M   'P 1'
#
loop_
_entity.id
_entity.type
_entity.pdbx_description
1 polymer ?
#
loop_
_entity_poly.entity_id
_entity_poly.type
_entity_poly.pdbx_seq_one_letter_code
_entity_poly.pdbx_strand_id
1 'polypeptide(L)'
;LILRDKKNGKDRIVPFSTSLAEVLKDYVVHRNRLPVKISDTTPFFITLKGRACDRDSIYRRFCKILIQANIPKDRIRLHDLRHTFAVHSLAKMAEEGMDLYCSLPILSTYLGHQSLRATNNYVRLTSEMYPELIRKIDIIGFDIFPKM
;
A
#
# COMPACT_ATOMS: atom_id res chain seq x y z
N LEU A 1 8.40 5.60 -8.18
CA LEU A 1 8.42 4.24 -8.70
C LEU A 1 7.38 4.11 -9.82
N ILE A 2 7.77 3.55 -10.95
CA ILE A 2 6.84 3.26 -12.05
C ILE A 2 6.46 1.78 -11.95
N LEU A 3 5.17 1.52 -11.76
CA LEU A 3 4.61 0.17 -11.77
C LEU A 3 3.98 -0.08 -13.15
N ARG A 4 4.56 -1.04 -13.88
CA ARG A 4 4.03 -1.49 -15.18
C ARG A 4 3.03 -2.60 -14.95
N ASP A 5 1.74 -2.32 -15.20
CA ASP A 5 0.67 -3.30 -15.02
C ASP A 5 0.33 -4.01 -16.34
N LYS A 6 0.97 -5.14 -16.57
CA LYS A 6 0.70 -5.96 -17.77
C LYS A 6 -0.71 -6.56 -17.80
N LYS A 7 -1.37 -6.69 -16.66
CA LYS A 7 -2.70 -7.31 -16.56
C LYS A 7 -3.81 -6.35 -16.96
N ASN A 8 -3.68 -5.08 -16.61
CA ASN A 8 -4.71 -4.05 -16.79
C ASN A 8 -4.31 -2.99 -17.82
N GLY A 9 -3.10 -3.09 -18.39
CA GLY A 9 -2.60 -2.18 -19.43
C GLY A 9 -2.37 -0.73 -19.00
N LYS A 10 -2.44 -0.44 -17.69
CA LYS A 10 -2.27 0.92 -17.15
C LYS A 10 -1.05 0.98 -16.25
N ASP A 11 -0.02 1.64 -16.72
CA ASP A 11 1.14 1.98 -15.89
C ASP A 11 0.74 3.06 -14.89
N ARG A 12 1.34 3.04 -13.69
CA ARG A 12 1.13 4.09 -12.70
C ARG A 12 2.41 4.48 -12.00
N ILE A 13 2.48 5.76 -11.66
CA ILE A 13 3.55 6.31 -10.82
C ILE A 13 3.08 6.22 -9.37
N VAL A 14 3.89 5.57 -8.54
CA VAL A 14 3.63 5.45 -7.10
C VAL A 14 4.70 6.24 -6.36
N PRO A 15 4.34 7.35 -5.68
CA PRO A 15 5.26 8.03 -4.78
C PRO A 15 5.57 7.14 -3.58
N PHE A 16 6.72 7.35 -2.94
CA PHE A 16 7.13 6.64 -1.75
C PHE A 16 8.00 7.55 -0.86
N SER A 17 8.10 7.20 0.41
CA SER A 17 8.81 8.00 1.41
C SER A 17 10.33 8.02 1.16
N THR A 18 11.00 9.04 1.70
CA THR A 18 12.47 9.15 1.67
C THR A 18 13.13 7.93 2.33
N SER A 19 12.59 7.46 3.45
CA SER A 19 13.09 6.26 4.14
C SER A 19 13.05 5.01 3.27
N LEU A 20 11.96 4.81 2.51
CA LEU A 20 11.88 3.70 1.55
C LEU A 20 12.86 3.90 0.39
N ALA A 21 13.07 5.15 -0.05
CA ALA A 21 14.05 5.45 -1.10
C ALA A 21 15.46 5.02 -0.70
N GLU A 22 15.86 5.27 0.54
CA GLU A 22 17.17 4.86 1.08
C GLU A 22 17.33 3.34 1.07
N VAL A 23 16.34 2.62 1.60
CA VAL A 23 16.34 1.14 1.58
C VAL A 23 16.42 0.59 0.14
N LEU A 24 15.70 1.21 -0.80
CA LEU A 24 15.74 0.79 -2.20
C LEU A 24 17.09 1.09 -2.86
N LYS A 25 17.73 2.21 -2.51
CA LYS A 25 19.09 2.53 -2.97
C LYS A 25 20.10 1.47 -2.48
N ASP A 26 20.07 1.13 -1.20
CA ASP A 26 20.92 0.09 -0.62
C ASP A 26 20.68 -1.26 -1.30
N TYR A 27 19.41 -1.60 -1.54
CA TYR A 27 19.06 -2.80 -2.29
C TYR A 27 19.70 -2.79 -3.70
N VAL A 28 19.63 -1.68 -4.43
CA VAL A 28 20.23 -1.56 -5.78
C VAL A 28 21.74 -1.74 -5.73
N VAL A 29 22.43 -1.19 -4.74
CA VAL A 29 23.87 -1.37 -4.54
C VAL A 29 24.19 -2.85 -4.36
N HIS A 30 23.48 -3.56 -3.47
CA HIS A 30 23.67 -4.99 -3.25
C HIS A 30 23.31 -5.83 -4.48
N ARG A 31 22.19 -5.50 -5.14
CA ARG A 31 21.74 -6.15 -6.37
C ARG A 31 22.80 -6.09 -7.48
N ASN A 32 23.43 -4.94 -7.66
CA ASN A 32 24.41 -4.72 -8.72
C ASN A 32 25.75 -5.40 -8.44
N ARG A 33 26.02 -5.82 -7.19
CA ARG A 33 27.19 -6.62 -6.81
C ARG A 33 27.01 -8.13 -7.06
N LEU A 34 25.80 -8.58 -7.37
CA LEU A 34 25.56 -9.99 -7.65
C LEU A 34 26.27 -10.40 -8.96
N PRO A 35 26.85 -11.60 -9.02
CA PRO A 35 27.52 -12.12 -10.23
C PRO A 35 26.49 -12.59 -11.27
N VAL A 36 25.57 -11.71 -11.64
CA VAL A 36 24.48 -11.98 -12.59
C VAL A 36 24.38 -10.84 -13.60
N LYS A 37 24.06 -11.17 -14.84
CA LYS A 37 23.84 -10.14 -15.88
C LYS A 37 22.52 -9.42 -15.60
N ILE A 38 22.59 -8.12 -15.40
CA ILE A 38 21.44 -7.23 -15.22
C ILE A 38 21.26 -6.44 -16.52
N SER A 39 20.05 -6.44 -17.06
CA SER A 39 19.65 -5.70 -18.25
C SER A 39 18.39 -4.87 -17.96
N ASP A 40 17.98 -4.02 -18.90
CA ASP A 40 16.74 -3.22 -18.77
C ASP A 40 15.47 -4.05 -18.66
N THR A 41 15.53 -5.32 -19.12
CA THR A 41 14.42 -6.27 -18.99
C THR A 41 14.43 -7.05 -17.68
N THR A 42 15.51 -6.94 -16.89
CA THR A 42 15.61 -7.64 -15.61
C THR A 42 14.65 -7.04 -14.58
N PRO A 43 13.84 -7.86 -13.90
CA PRO A 43 12.96 -7.36 -12.84
C PRO A 43 13.71 -6.56 -11.77
N PHE A 44 13.05 -5.57 -11.18
CA PHE A 44 13.68 -4.78 -10.12
C PHE A 44 14.08 -5.69 -8.93
N PHE A 45 13.15 -6.49 -8.42
CA PHE A 45 13.42 -7.44 -7.36
C PHE A 45 13.83 -8.81 -7.93
N ILE A 46 15.03 -9.23 -7.60
CA ILE A 46 15.62 -10.49 -8.08
C ILE A 46 16.07 -11.38 -6.93
N THR A 47 16.12 -12.66 -7.21
CA THR A 47 16.80 -13.66 -6.36
C THR A 47 18.31 -13.56 -6.51
N LEU A 48 19.08 -14.22 -5.63
CA LEU A 48 20.54 -14.30 -5.75
C LEU A 48 21.03 -14.92 -7.09
N LYS A 49 20.15 -15.63 -7.79
CA LYS A 49 20.41 -16.20 -9.13
C LYS A 49 19.98 -15.28 -10.27
N GLY A 50 19.61 -14.03 -10.01
CA GLY A 50 19.17 -13.05 -11.00
C GLY A 50 17.77 -13.27 -11.56
N ARG A 51 16.98 -14.20 -11.03
CA ARG A 51 15.60 -14.47 -11.47
C ARG A 51 14.61 -13.59 -10.71
N ALA A 52 13.43 -13.33 -11.32
CA ALA A 52 12.32 -12.66 -10.63
C ALA A 52 12.01 -13.37 -9.30
N CYS A 53 11.71 -12.60 -8.27
CA CYS A 53 11.17 -13.15 -7.04
C CYS A 53 9.78 -13.72 -7.28
N ASP A 54 9.59 -15.01 -7.02
CA ASP A 54 8.29 -15.65 -7.12
C ASP A 54 7.44 -15.36 -5.87
N ARG A 55 6.12 -15.45 -6.06
CA ARG A 55 5.12 -15.16 -5.03
C ARG A 55 5.30 -16.05 -3.78
N ASP A 56 5.59 -17.32 -3.98
CA ASP A 56 5.68 -18.28 -2.88
C ASP A 56 6.94 -18.06 -2.03
N SER A 57 8.04 -17.66 -2.66
CA SER A 57 9.26 -17.27 -1.96
C SER A 57 9.05 -16.03 -1.10
N ILE A 58 8.34 -15.03 -1.62
CA ILE A 58 7.97 -13.82 -0.85
C ILE A 58 7.08 -14.20 0.33
N TYR A 59 6.05 -15.02 0.10
CA TYR A 59 5.15 -15.47 1.14
C TYR A 59 5.86 -16.28 2.23
N ARG A 60 6.74 -17.21 1.86
CA ARG A 60 7.55 -17.96 2.84
C ARG A 60 8.43 -17.05 3.71
N ARG A 61 9.03 -16.01 3.13
CA ARG A 61 9.80 -15.01 3.90
C ARG A 61 8.90 -14.23 4.84
N PHE A 62 7.74 -13.81 4.39
CA PHE A 62 6.74 -13.15 5.24
C PHE A 62 6.33 -14.01 6.43
N CYS A 63 6.01 -15.30 6.21
CA CYS A 63 5.72 -16.24 7.28
C CYS A 63 6.87 -16.40 8.29
N LYS A 64 8.13 -16.40 7.84
CA LYS A 64 9.29 -16.44 8.74
C LYS A 64 9.35 -15.18 9.63
N ILE A 65 9.08 -14.01 9.07
CA ILE A 65 9.04 -12.75 9.82
C ILE A 65 7.94 -12.79 10.88
N LEU A 66 6.73 -13.28 10.52
CA LEU A 66 5.64 -13.43 11.48
C LEU A 66 6.02 -14.33 12.66
N ILE A 67 6.67 -15.47 12.39
CA ILE A 67 7.15 -16.38 13.42
C ILE A 67 8.17 -15.70 14.34
N GLN A 68 9.14 -14.97 13.77
CA GLN A 68 10.13 -14.24 14.55
C GLN A 68 9.53 -13.13 15.41
N ALA A 69 8.43 -12.54 14.95
CA ALA A 69 7.66 -11.52 15.67
C ALA A 69 6.64 -12.12 16.66
N ASN A 70 6.59 -13.44 16.84
CA ASN A 70 5.58 -14.14 17.64
C ASN A 70 4.14 -13.85 17.21
N ILE A 71 3.91 -13.65 15.92
CA ILE A 71 2.59 -13.38 15.34
C ILE A 71 2.04 -14.67 14.70
N PRO A 72 0.80 -15.11 15.05
CA PRO A 72 0.18 -16.29 14.45
C PRO A 72 0.01 -16.14 12.93
N LYS A 73 0.54 -17.12 12.15
CA LYS A 73 0.52 -17.10 10.68
C LYS A 73 -0.88 -17.23 10.08
N ASP A 74 -1.78 -17.87 10.78
CA ASP A 74 -3.16 -18.17 10.37
C ASP A 74 -4.06 -16.94 10.37
N ARG A 75 -3.66 -15.88 11.09
CA ARG A 75 -4.45 -14.65 11.27
C ARG A 75 -4.08 -13.52 10.34
N ILE A 76 -2.89 -13.54 9.73
CA ILE A 76 -2.38 -12.42 8.93
C ILE A 76 -1.90 -12.90 7.57
N ARG A 77 -2.44 -12.30 6.53
CA ARG A 77 -2.03 -12.50 5.13
C ARG A 77 -1.15 -11.36 4.67
N LEU A 78 -0.30 -11.60 3.68
CA LEU A 78 0.52 -10.54 3.07
C LEU A 78 -0.33 -9.38 2.54
N HIS A 79 -1.56 -9.65 2.09
CA HIS A 79 -2.47 -8.63 1.59
C HIS A 79 -3.02 -7.71 2.71
N ASP A 80 -3.02 -8.17 3.95
CA ASP A 80 -3.50 -7.37 5.08
C ASP A 80 -2.56 -6.19 5.39
N LEU A 81 -1.29 -6.26 5.01
CA LEU A 81 -0.38 -5.09 5.02
C LEU A 81 -0.91 -3.95 4.13
N ARG A 82 -1.49 -4.31 2.98
CA ARG A 82 -2.12 -3.32 2.08
C ARG A 82 -3.39 -2.73 2.69
N HIS A 83 -4.18 -3.55 3.38
CA HIS A 83 -5.37 -3.08 4.09
C HIS A 83 -4.99 -2.11 5.21
N THR A 84 -4.01 -2.48 6.03
CA THR A 84 -3.48 -1.63 7.10
C THR A 84 -2.98 -0.29 6.55
N PHE A 85 -2.16 -0.31 5.49
CA PHE A 85 -1.69 0.90 4.83
C PHE A 85 -2.85 1.78 4.37
N ALA A 86 -3.87 1.20 3.73
CA ALA A 86 -5.00 1.96 3.20
C ALA A 86 -5.82 2.64 4.30
N VAL A 87 -6.10 1.93 5.39
CA VAL A 87 -6.85 2.46 6.55
C VAL A 87 -6.08 3.59 7.23
N HIS A 88 -4.79 3.39 7.53
CA HIS A 88 -3.97 4.43 8.15
C HIS A 88 -3.77 5.65 7.24
N SER A 89 -3.67 5.44 5.92
CA SER A 89 -3.57 6.55 4.97
C SER A 89 -4.84 7.39 4.94
N LEU A 90 -6.03 6.76 4.94
CA LEU A 90 -7.29 7.49 5.02
C LEU A 90 -7.45 8.23 6.36
N ALA A 91 -7.12 7.57 7.46
CA ALA A 91 -7.16 8.19 8.78
C ALA A 91 -6.27 9.45 8.82
N LYS A 92 -5.03 9.33 8.33
CA LYS A 92 -4.10 10.46 8.29
C LYS A 92 -4.59 11.60 7.41
N MET A 93 -5.11 11.31 6.21
CA MET A 93 -5.68 12.33 5.33
C MET A 93 -6.84 13.06 6.01
N ALA A 94 -7.69 12.34 6.74
CA ALA A 94 -8.80 12.91 7.49
C ALA A 94 -8.33 13.75 8.70
N GLU A 95 -7.30 13.32 9.42
CA GLU A 95 -6.66 14.10 10.50
C GLU A 95 -6.06 15.42 10.00
N GLU A 96 -5.55 15.43 8.77
CA GLU A 96 -5.03 16.61 8.08
C GLU A 96 -6.16 17.50 7.49
N GLY A 97 -7.43 17.17 7.74
CA GLY A 97 -8.61 17.93 7.30
C GLY A 97 -9.02 17.69 5.86
N MET A 98 -8.50 16.65 5.24
CA MET A 98 -8.88 16.29 3.87
C MET A 98 -10.21 15.54 3.87
N ASP A 99 -11.12 15.95 3.00
CA ASP A 99 -12.40 15.26 2.81
C ASP A 99 -12.21 13.82 2.34
N LEU A 100 -12.97 12.89 2.94
CA LEU A 100 -12.85 11.46 2.62
C LEU A 100 -13.20 11.14 1.17
N TYR A 101 -14.19 11.85 0.59
CA TYR A 101 -14.56 11.65 -0.81
C TYR A 101 -13.46 12.11 -1.77
N CYS A 102 -12.70 13.13 -1.42
CA CYS A 102 -11.50 13.56 -2.14
C CYS A 102 -10.32 12.59 -1.94
N SER A 103 -10.21 12.00 -0.76
CA SER A 103 -9.13 11.06 -0.40
C SER A 103 -9.27 9.70 -1.10
N LEU A 104 -10.50 9.22 -1.31
CA LEU A 104 -10.76 7.92 -1.92
C LEU A 104 -10.20 7.77 -3.35
N PRO A 105 -10.39 8.70 -4.29
CA PRO A 105 -9.80 8.62 -5.61
C PRO A 105 -8.27 8.61 -5.58
N ILE A 106 -7.66 9.39 -4.69
CA ILE A 106 -6.20 9.44 -4.49
C ILE A 106 -5.70 8.07 -4.04
N LEU A 107 -6.30 7.52 -2.99
CA LEU A 107 -5.96 6.20 -2.48
C LEU A 107 -6.22 5.11 -3.52
N SER A 108 -7.34 5.16 -4.24
CA SER A 108 -7.69 4.21 -5.30
C SER A 108 -6.63 4.17 -6.39
N THR A 109 -6.17 5.34 -6.84
CA THR A 109 -5.11 5.49 -7.84
C THR A 109 -3.78 4.93 -7.32
N TYR A 110 -3.41 5.28 -6.08
CA TYR A 110 -2.19 4.77 -5.44
C TYR A 110 -2.20 3.24 -5.35
N LEU A 111 -3.30 2.67 -4.89
CA LEU A 111 -3.48 1.23 -4.77
C LEU A 111 -3.65 0.53 -6.13
N GLY A 112 -4.04 1.25 -7.17
CA GLY A 112 -4.31 0.70 -8.51
C GLY A 112 -5.59 -0.13 -8.55
N HIS A 113 -6.63 0.31 -7.85
CA HIS A 113 -7.94 -0.29 -7.95
C HIS A 113 -8.62 0.10 -9.27
N GLN A 114 -9.32 -0.84 -9.88
CA GLN A 114 -10.07 -0.57 -11.11
C GLN A 114 -11.40 0.16 -10.85
N SER A 115 -11.91 0.08 -9.62
CA SER A 115 -13.14 0.74 -9.21
C SER A 115 -13.02 1.34 -7.82
N LEU A 116 -13.70 2.46 -7.59
CA LEU A 116 -13.81 3.10 -6.28
C LEU A 116 -14.52 2.20 -5.26
N ARG A 117 -15.39 1.29 -5.71
CA ARG A 117 -16.09 0.35 -4.83
C ARG A 117 -15.11 -0.50 -4.00
N ALA A 118 -13.99 -0.93 -4.61
CA ALA A 118 -12.95 -1.67 -3.88
C ALA A 118 -12.29 -0.82 -2.80
N THR A 119 -12.17 0.50 -3.03
CA THR A 119 -11.59 1.44 -2.08
C THR A 119 -12.57 1.86 -1.00
N ASN A 120 -13.88 1.91 -1.31
CA ASN A 120 -14.92 2.32 -0.37
C ASN A 120 -15.01 1.41 0.88
N ASN A 121 -14.62 0.14 0.75
CA ASN A 121 -14.53 -0.75 1.91
C ASN A 121 -13.56 -0.23 2.99
N TYR A 122 -12.56 0.55 2.62
CA TYR A 122 -11.61 1.14 3.56
C TYR A 122 -12.22 2.27 4.39
N VAL A 123 -13.23 2.99 3.87
CA VAL A 123 -13.97 4.00 4.66
C VAL A 123 -14.62 3.34 5.86
N ARG A 124 -15.32 2.21 5.64
CA ARG A 124 -15.93 1.46 6.73
C ARG A 124 -14.90 0.97 7.75
N LEU A 125 -13.80 0.38 7.28
CA LEU A 125 -12.74 -0.09 8.17
C LEU A 125 -12.08 1.08 8.93
N THR A 126 -11.92 2.24 8.28
CA THR A 126 -11.39 3.44 8.95
C THR A 126 -12.35 3.93 10.02
N SER A 127 -13.67 3.94 9.76
CA SER A 127 -14.66 4.34 10.76
C SER A 127 -14.74 3.36 11.94
N GLU A 128 -14.55 2.08 11.70
CA GLU A 128 -14.48 1.07 12.77
C GLU A 128 -13.22 1.21 13.64
N MET A 129 -12.07 1.54 13.04
CA MET A 129 -10.79 1.67 13.75
C MET A 129 -10.57 3.06 14.37
N TYR A 130 -11.17 4.10 13.80
CA TYR A 130 -11.01 5.50 14.21
C TYR A 130 -12.38 6.21 14.36
N PRO A 131 -13.25 5.75 15.27
CA PRO A 131 -14.62 6.27 15.39
C PRO A 131 -14.68 7.75 15.73
N GLU A 132 -13.76 8.24 16.56
CA GLU A 132 -13.70 9.66 16.95
C GLU A 132 -13.33 10.58 15.76
N LEU A 133 -12.51 10.09 14.85
CA LEU A 133 -12.12 10.82 13.65
C LEU A 133 -13.33 11.01 12.72
N ILE A 134 -14.11 9.96 12.52
CA ILE A 134 -15.31 10.02 11.66
C ILE A 134 -16.38 10.92 12.27
N ARG A 135 -16.60 10.86 13.58
CA ARG A 135 -17.53 11.78 14.28
C ARG A 135 -17.18 13.25 14.05
N LYS A 136 -15.88 13.61 14.08
CA LYS A 136 -15.44 14.98 13.78
C LYS A 136 -15.77 15.41 12.35
N ILE A 137 -15.62 14.49 11.39
CA ILE A 137 -15.92 14.76 9.97
C ILE A 137 -17.42 14.92 9.77
N ASP A 138 -18.24 14.05 10.37
CA ASP A 138 -19.70 14.13 10.30
C ASP A 138 -20.23 15.45 10.89
N ILE A 139 -19.67 15.92 11.99
CA ILE A 139 -20.05 17.21 12.61
C ILE A 139 -19.79 18.37 11.62
N ILE A 140 -18.66 18.37 10.93
CA ILE A 140 -18.32 19.40 9.94
C ILE A 140 -19.27 19.30 8.71
N GLY A 141 -19.64 18.09 8.30
CA GLY A 141 -20.56 17.86 7.17
C GLY A 141 -22.01 18.29 7.43
N PHE A 142 -22.49 18.18 8.68
CA PHE A 142 -23.85 18.57 9.04
C PHE A 142 -24.09 20.08 9.06
N ASP A 143 -23.02 20.87 9.29
CA ASP A 143 -23.11 22.35 9.31
C ASP A 143 -23.11 22.98 7.90
N ILE A 144 -22.76 22.21 6.86
CA ILE A 144 -22.71 22.73 5.47
C ILE A 144 -24.07 22.69 4.80
N PHE A 145 -25.00 21.82 5.23
CA PHE A 145 -26.33 21.74 4.68
C PHE A 145 -27.34 22.47 5.58
N PRO A 146 -28.04 23.52 5.07
CA PRO A 146 -29.08 24.16 5.83
C PRO A 146 -30.18 23.16 6.19
N LYS A 147 -30.58 23.15 7.47
CA LYS A 147 -31.72 22.37 7.93
C LYS A 147 -32.96 22.86 7.15
N MET A 148 -33.55 21.98 6.32
CA MET A 148 -34.84 22.21 5.74
C MET A 148 -35.95 22.17 6.80
#